data_b89d9e481925cfd64d9329205c0a4aab
#
_entry.id   b89d9e481925cfd64d9329205c0a4aab
#
_cell.length_a   1.000
_cell.length_b   1.000
_cell.length_c   1.000
_cell.angle_alpha   90.00
_cell.angle_beta   90.00
_cell.angle_gamma   90.00
#
_symmetry.space_group_name_H-M   'P 1'
#
loop_
_entity.id
_entity.type
_entity.pdbx_description
1 polymer ?
#
loop_
_entity_poly.entity_id
_entity_poly.type
_entity_poly.pdbx_seq_one_letter_code
_entity_poly.pdbx_strand_id
1 'polypeptide(L)'
;MHRLVYAVLFFMCFISCDKTAAFHEYKSLPKYWKSDSAVILKVNDLDTLSQYNAFITLRNDNAYAFSNLFLITEMQFPNGKTITDTLEYKMAKPDGSWLGEGFGDLKENKLWYKENIQFNETGTYTFKVKQAMRRNGDVDPISDLEGIKDVGLRIEKTNEL
;
A
#
# COMPACT_ATOMS: atom_id res chain seq x y z
N MET A 1 -43.43 -4.72 -17.25
CA MET A 1 -42.77 -3.45 -16.93
C MET A 1 -41.96 -3.51 -15.63
N HIS A 2 -42.44 -4.07 -14.53
CA HIS A 2 -41.71 -4.12 -13.26
C HIS A 2 -40.36 -4.87 -13.29
N ARG A 3 -40.23 -5.94 -14.09
CA ARG A 3 -38.99 -6.73 -14.25
C ARG A 3 -37.84 -5.92 -14.88
N LEU A 4 -38.19 -5.01 -15.80
CA LEU A 4 -37.20 -4.13 -16.45
C LEU A 4 -36.68 -3.04 -15.48
N VAL A 5 -37.55 -2.55 -14.61
CA VAL A 5 -37.20 -1.54 -13.58
C VAL A 5 -36.23 -2.13 -12.56
N TYR A 6 -36.42 -3.36 -12.11
CA TYR A 6 -35.51 -4.07 -11.21
C TYR A 6 -34.16 -4.36 -11.85
N ALA A 7 -34.11 -4.69 -13.15
CA ALA A 7 -32.87 -4.91 -13.88
C ALA A 7 -32.04 -3.60 -14.01
N VAL A 8 -32.70 -2.47 -14.26
CA VAL A 8 -32.05 -1.14 -14.34
C VAL A 8 -31.58 -0.68 -12.95
N LEU A 9 -32.35 -0.93 -11.89
CA LEU A 9 -31.95 -0.62 -10.53
C LEU A 9 -30.73 -1.44 -10.07
N PHE A 10 -30.68 -2.71 -10.45
CA PHE A 10 -29.55 -3.60 -10.14
C PHE A 10 -28.26 -3.18 -10.86
N PHE A 11 -28.36 -2.63 -12.07
CA PHE A 11 -27.21 -2.18 -12.85
C PHE A 11 -26.62 -0.84 -12.37
N MET A 12 -27.39 -0.02 -11.65
CA MET A 12 -26.93 1.26 -11.08
C MET A 12 -26.01 1.13 -9.85
N CYS A 13 -25.94 -0.03 -9.23
CA CYS A 13 -25.18 -0.23 -7.97
C CYS A 13 -23.67 -0.46 -8.17
N PHE A 14 -23.13 -0.49 -9.41
CA PHE A 14 -21.74 -0.85 -9.66
C PHE A 14 -20.80 0.30 -10.03
N ILE A 15 -21.25 1.56 -9.95
CA ILE A 15 -20.37 2.71 -10.22
C ILE A 15 -19.89 3.30 -8.89
N SER A 16 -19.09 2.56 -8.14
CA SER A 16 -18.26 3.12 -7.07
C SER A 16 -16.90 3.49 -7.65
N CYS A 17 -16.79 4.65 -8.25
CA CYS A 17 -15.52 5.22 -8.66
C CYS A 17 -14.91 5.95 -7.44
N ASP A 18 -13.86 5.40 -6.86
CA ASP A 18 -13.09 6.10 -5.82
C ASP A 18 -12.34 7.28 -6.45
N LYS A 19 -12.96 8.46 -6.37
CA LYS A 19 -12.46 9.71 -6.97
C LYS A 19 -11.29 10.34 -6.22
N THR A 20 -10.93 9.81 -5.06
CA THR A 20 -9.89 10.40 -4.20
C THR A 20 -8.49 9.93 -4.56
N ALA A 21 -8.34 8.74 -5.13
CA ALA A 21 -7.06 8.18 -5.51
C ALA A 21 -6.57 8.76 -6.84
N ALA A 22 -5.47 9.52 -6.82
CA ALA A 22 -4.73 9.93 -8.01
C ALA A 22 -3.91 8.76 -8.59
N PHE A 23 -3.49 7.81 -7.72
CA PHE A 23 -2.80 6.59 -8.09
C PHE A 23 -3.11 5.48 -7.09
N HIS A 24 -3.34 4.27 -7.59
CA HIS A 24 -3.47 3.08 -6.76
C HIS A 24 -3.10 1.83 -7.55
N GLU A 25 -2.04 1.15 -7.13
CA GLU A 25 -1.57 -0.08 -7.76
C GLU A 25 -1.11 -1.07 -6.69
N TYR A 26 -1.43 -2.37 -6.89
CA TYR A 26 -0.91 -3.48 -6.12
C TYR A 26 0.01 -4.36 -6.97
N LYS A 27 1.02 -4.92 -6.32
CA LYS A 27 1.82 -6.03 -6.85
C LYS A 27 1.61 -7.24 -5.95
N SER A 28 1.17 -8.33 -6.55
CA SER A 28 1.04 -9.61 -5.85
C SER A 28 2.41 -10.22 -5.62
N LEU A 29 2.57 -10.77 -4.43
CA LEU A 29 3.80 -11.43 -4.01
C LEU A 29 3.68 -12.95 -4.20
N PRO A 30 4.80 -13.64 -4.41
CA PRO A 30 4.84 -15.10 -4.29
C PRO A 30 4.54 -15.52 -2.85
N LYS A 31 4.53 -16.83 -2.58
CA LYS A 31 4.27 -17.37 -1.23
C LYS A 31 5.06 -16.67 -0.13
N TYR A 32 6.28 -16.28 -0.41
CA TYR A 32 7.18 -15.59 0.52
C TYR A 32 7.67 -14.26 -0.06
N TRP A 33 7.65 -13.21 0.76
CA TRP A 33 8.31 -11.96 0.43
C TRP A 33 9.78 -12.02 0.89
N LYS A 34 10.68 -12.14 -0.06
CA LYS A 34 12.12 -12.23 0.22
C LYS A 34 12.69 -10.88 0.67
N SER A 35 13.59 -10.90 1.65
CA SER A 35 14.22 -9.68 2.19
C SER A 35 15.07 -8.92 1.17
N ASP A 36 15.62 -9.61 0.16
CA ASP A 36 16.40 -9.03 -0.93
C ASP A 36 15.55 -8.56 -2.11
N SER A 37 14.23 -8.83 -2.10
CA SER A 37 13.31 -8.51 -3.19
C SER A 37 12.51 -7.24 -2.89
N ALA A 38 12.64 -6.23 -3.75
CA ALA A 38 11.84 -5.01 -3.67
C ALA A 38 10.59 -5.12 -4.54
N VAL A 39 9.47 -4.66 -4.00
CA VAL A 39 8.27 -4.33 -4.80
C VAL A 39 8.49 -2.96 -5.42
N ILE A 40 8.39 -2.88 -6.75
CA ILE A 40 8.63 -1.65 -7.51
C ILE A 40 7.32 -1.16 -8.10
N LEU A 41 6.97 0.09 -7.78
CA LEU A 41 5.78 0.78 -8.25
C LEU A 41 6.20 2.08 -8.93
N LYS A 42 5.65 2.37 -10.09
CA LYS A 42 5.99 3.56 -10.88
C LYS A 42 4.78 4.46 -11.01
N VAL A 43 4.96 5.71 -10.64
CA VAL A 43 3.93 6.73 -10.65
C VAL A 43 4.26 7.78 -11.69
N ASN A 44 3.34 8.02 -12.60
CA ASN A 44 3.46 9.02 -13.65
C ASN A 44 2.29 10.02 -13.54
N ASP A 45 2.42 11.13 -14.25
CA ASP A 45 1.32 12.05 -14.56
C ASP A 45 0.58 12.64 -13.35
N LEU A 46 1.29 12.83 -12.22
CA LEU A 46 0.75 13.58 -11.09
C LEU A 46 0.79 15.09 -11.38
N ASP A 47 -0.24 15.78 -10.95
CA ASP A 47 -0.31 17.24 -11.00
C ASP A 47 0.74 17.85 -10.08
N THR A 48 1.68 18.61 -10.64
CA THR A 48 2.83 19.16 -9.90
C THR A 48 2.47 20.32 -8.97
N LEU A 49 1.27 20.88 -9.10
CA LEU A 49 0.79 21.98 -8.25
C LEU A 49 -0.03 21.50 -7.05
N SER A 50 -0.46 20.25 -7.07
CA SER A 50 -1.29 19.68 -6.01
C SER A 50 -0.46 19.05 -4.91
N GLN A 51 -1.05 19.00 -3.72
CA GLN A 51 -0.52 18.25 -2.58
C GLN A 51 -1.19 16.88 -2.48
N TYR A 52 -0.44 15.91 -1.99
CA TYR A 52 -0.89 14.53 -1.91
C TYR A 52 -0.52 13.88 -0.58
N ASN A 53 -1.31 12.90 -0.20
CA ASN A 53 -0.97 11.94 0.84
C ASN A 53 -0.62 10.61 0.18
N ALA A 54 0.49 10.03 0.58
CA ALA A 54 0.95 8.73 0.09
C ALA A 54 0.81 7.66 1.18
N PHE A 55 0.32 6.50 0.77
CA PHE A 55 0.10 5.34 1.63
C PHE A 55 0.73 4.11 1.01
N ILE A 56 1.39 3.30 1.84
CA ILE A 56 1.68 1.92 1.48
C ILE A 56 0.39 1.13 1.75
N THR A 57 -0.11 0.45 0.74
CA THR A 57 -1.23 -0.48 0.89
C THR A 57 -0.72 -1.90 0.91
N LEU A 58 -1.31 -2.73 1.78
CA LEU A 58 -0.80 -4.07 1.99
C LEU A 58 -1.94 -5.02 2.32
N ARG A 59 -1.88 -6.23 1.75
CA ARG A 59 -2.81 -7.31 2.11
C ARG A 59 -2.06 -8.44 2.79
N ASN A 60 -2.53 -8.82 3.96
CA ASN A 60 -2.02 -9.97 4.70
C ASN A 60 -3.11 -11.00 4.96
N ASP A 61 -2.69 -12.25 5.16
CA ASP A 61 -3.55 -13.33 5.65
C ASP A 61 -3.12 -13.82 7.04
N ASN A 62 -3.79 -14.86 7.53
CA ASN A 62 -3.52 -15.44 8.84
C ASN A 62 -2.18 -16.21 8.94
N ALA A 63 -1.45 -16.38 7.83
CA ALA A 63 -0.08 -16.94 7.86
C ALA A 63 0.97 -15.90 8.29
N TYR A 64 0.60 -14.60 8.33
CA TYR A 64 1.49 -13.56 8.85
C TYR A 64 1.64 -13.71 10.37
N ALA A 65 2.86 -13.94 10.83
CA ALA A 65 3.13 -14.37 12.22
C ALA A 65 3.47 -13.23 13.20
N PHE A 66 3.40 -11.95 12.76
CA PHE A 66 3.87 -10.82 13.56
C PHE A 66 2.77 -9.79 13.78
N SER A 67 2.84 -9.06 14.90
CA SER A 67 1.92 -7.95 15.23
C SER A 67 2.36 -6.59 14.68
N ASN A 68 3.57 -6.51 14.13
CA ASN A 68 4.13 -5.32 13.49
C ASN A 68 4.76 -5.66 12.14
N LEU A 69 5.08 -4.64 11.36
CA LEU A 69 5.75 -4.77 10.08
C LEU A 69 6.78 -3.65 9.92
N PHE A 70 8.04 -4.03 9.68
CA PHE A 70 9.11 -3.10 9.30
C PHE A 70 9.29 -3.10 7.79
N LEU A 71 9.33 -1.91 7.21
CA LEU A 71 9.57 -1.69 5.78
C LEU A 71 10.73 -0.72 5.59
N ILE A 72 11.49 -0.91 4.51
CA ILE A 72 12.37 0.09 3.94
C ILE A 72 11.74 0.52 2.63
N THR A 73 11.43 1.82 2.53
CA THR A 73 10.83 2.41 1.34
C THR A 73 11.79 3.41 0.72
N GLU A 74 12.06 3.27 -0.56
CA GLU A 74 12.88 4.16 -1.35
C GLU A 74 11.99 4.87 -2.38
N MET A 75 12.00 6.20 -2.39
CA MET A 75 11.34 7.02 -3.40
C MET A 75 12.40 7.70 -4.26
N GLN A 76 12.49 7.32 -5.51
CA GLN A 76 13.37 7.91 -6.52
C GLN A 76 12.58 8.91 -7.36
N PHE A 77 13.11 10.12 -7.44
CA PHE A 77 12.58 11.23 -8.22
C PHE A 77 12.97 11.11 -9.70
N PRO A 78 12.27 11.81 -10.62
CA PRO A 78 12.62 11.83 -12.05
C PRO A 78 14.06 12.28 -12.32
N ASN A 79 14.61 13.21 -11.51
CA ASN A 79 15.99 13.69 -11.61
C ASN A 79 17.05 12.70 -11.06
N GLY A 80 16.62 11.53 -10.56
CA GLY A 80 17.49 10.49 -9.98
C GLY A 80 17.76 10.63 -8.50
N LYS A 81 17.34 11.73 -7.85
CA LYS A 81 17.42 11.87 -6.37
C LYS A 81 16.61 10.76 -5.71
N THR A 82 17.12 10.23 -4.61
CA THR A 82 16.47 9.16 -3.84
C THR A 82 16.31 9.56 -2.39
N ILE A 83 15.17 9.26 -1.81
CA ILE A 83 14.89 9.36 -0.37
C ILE A 83 14.59 7.96 0.13
N THR A 84 15.23 7.56 1.24
CA THR A 84 15.03 6.26 1.88
C THR A 84 14.49 6.46 3.28
N ASP A 85 13.40 5.78 3.60
CA ASP A 85 12.74 5.81 4.89
C ASP A 85 12.62 4.39 5.45
N THR A 86 12.82 4.27 6.77
CA THR A 86 12.51 3.05 7.52
C THR A 86 11.21 3.28 8.29
N LEU A 87 10.26 2.40 8.09
CA LEU A 87 8.90 2.53 8.59
C LEU A 87 8.55 1.33 9.46
N GLU A 88 7.84 1.58 10.56
CA GLU A 88 7.27 0.54 11.40
C GLU A 88 5.76 0.75 11.52
N TYR A 89 5.01 -0.32 11.32
CA TYR A 89 3.55 -0.31 11.42
C TYR A 89 3.05 -1.40 12.36
N LYS A 90 2.04 -1.07 13.16
CA LYS A 90 1.27 -2.07 13.88
C LYS A 90 0.31 -2.75 12.90
N MET A 91 0.28 -4.09 12.94
CA MET A 91 -0.58 -4.92 12.09
C MET A 91 -1.72 -5.56 12.89
N ALA A 92 -1.52 -5.77 14.19
CA ALA A 92 -2.50 -6.39 15.07
C ALA A 92 -2.62 -5.65 16.41
N LYS A 93 -3.77 -5.82 17.06
CA LYS A 93 -4.03 -5.39 18.43
C LYS A 93 -3.36 -6.33 19.43
N PRO A 94 -3.29 -5.96 20.74
CA PRO A 94 -2.73 -6.84 21.76
C PRO A 94 -3.46 -8.18 21.93
N ASP A 95 -4.73 -8.25 21.56
CA ASP A 95 -5.53 -9.47 21.57
C ASP A 95 -5.30 -10.38 20.35
N GLY A 96 -4.41 -9.97 19.42
CA GLY A 96 -4.08 -10.69 18.20
C GLY A 96 -5.02 -10.42 17.04
N SER A 97 -6.07 -9.63 17.18
CA SER A 97 -6.96 -9.27 16.08
C SER A 97 -6.27 -8.29 15.13
N TRP A 98 -6.45 -8.51 13.82
CA TRP A 98 -5.86 -7.65 12.79
C TRP A 98 -6.43 -6.22 12.83
N LEU A 99 -5.58 -5.23 12.57
CA LEU A 99 -5.98 -3.84 12.39
C LEU A 99 -6.52 -3.57 10.99
N GLY A 100 -6.08 -4.37 10.00
CA GLY A 100 -6.55 -4.28 8.62
C GLY A 100 -8.02 -4.70 8.49
N GLU A 101 -8.68 -4.13 7.48
CA GLU A 101 -10.08 -4.38 7.15
C GLU A 101 -10.21 -5.45 6.07
N GLY A 102 -11.32 -6.17 6.04
CA GLY A 102 -11.61 -7.15 4.99
C GLY A 102 -12.41 -8.35 5.46
N PHE A 103 -12.89 -9.11 4.49
CA PHE A 103 -13.70 -10.30 4.71
C PHE A 103 -12.83 -11.56 4.76
N GLY A 104 -13.14 -12.48 5.65
CA GLY A 104 -12.39 -13.74 5.81
C GLY A 104 -10.97 -13.51 6.28
N ASP A 105 -10.04 -14.30 5.74
CA ASP A 105 -8.65 -14.34 6.19
C ASP A 105 -7.79 -13.21 5.61
N LEU A 106 -8.21 -12.61 4.49
CA LEU A 106 -7.46 -11.54 3.83
C LEU A 106 -7.81 -10.19 4.44
N LYS A 107 -6.81 -9.47 4.93
CA LYS A 107 -6.93 -8.14 5.52
C LYS A 107 -6.15 -7.11 4.71
N GLU A 108 -6.81 -6.01 4.38
CA GLU A 108 -6.22 -4.86 3.71
C GLU A 108 -5.86 -3.79 4.73
N ASN A 109 -4.64 -3.28 4.62
CA ASN A 109 -4.10 -2.22 5.46
C ASN A 109 -3.75 -1.01 4.59
N LYS A 110 -4.17 0.18 5.00
CA LYS A 110 -3.79 1.47 4.42
C LYS A 110 -2.86 2.17 5.41
N LEU A 111 -1.57 2.14 5.14
CA LEU A 111 -0.52 2.55 6.05
C LEU A 111 0.05 3.91 5.62
N TRP A 112 0.04 4.89 6.50
CA TRP A 112 0.59 6.22 6.23
C TRP A 112 2.07 6.14 5.87
N TYR A 113 2.43 6.78 4.74
CA TYR A 113 3.83 6.90 4.33
C TYR A 113 4.30 8.34 4.37
N LYS A 114 3.64 9.24 3.65
CA LYS A 114 3.96 10.68 3.66
C LYS A 114 2.68 11.51 3.56
N GLU A 115 2.68 12.61 4.29
CA GLU A 115 1.59 13.61 4.28
C GLU A 115 2.02 14.87 3.52
N ASN A 116 1.05 15.50 2.86
CA ASN A 116 1.17 16.82 2.23
C ASN A 116 2.43 16.95 1.35
N ILE A 117 2.76 15.89 0.61
CA ILE A 117 3.88 15.91 -0.33
C ILE A 117 3.44 16.54 -1.65
N GLN A 118 4.36 17.26 -2.28
CA GLN A 118 4.21 17.79 -3.62
C GLN A 118 5.18 17.08 -4.55
N PHE A 119 4.66 16.54 -5.64
CA PHE A 119 5.47 15.92 -6.70
C PHE A 119 5.80 17.00 -7.74
N ASN A 120 6.79 17.84 -7.42
CA ASN A 120 7.09 19.07 -8.16
C ASN A 120 7.92 18.87 -9.45
N GLU A 121 8.22 17.64 -9.80
CA GLU A 121 8.92 17.30 -11.04
C GLU A 121 8.02 16.49 -11.97
N THR A 122 8.03 16.83 -13.25
CA THR A 122 7.37 16.02 -14.28
C THR A 122 8.20 14.78 -14.59
N GLY A 123 7.55 13.63 -14.75
CA GLY A 123 8.20 12.37 -15.08
C GLY A 123 7.80 11.24 -14.15
N THR A 124 8.59 10.19 -14.12
CA THR A 124 8.32 8.98 -13.37
C THR A 124 8.96 9.01 -11.98
N TYR A 125 8.14 8.92 -10.95
CA TYR A 125 8.59 8.60 -9.60
C TYR A 125 8.59 7.08 -9.41
N THR A 126 9.68 6.53 -8.90
CA THR A 126 9.80 5.09 -8.65
C THR A 126 9.85 4.83 -7.15
N PHE A 127 8.90 4.05 -6.67
CA PHE A 127 8.84 3.61 -5.27
C PHE A 127 9.31 2.16 -5.20
N LYS A 128 10.24 1.88 -4.29
CA LYS A 128 10.70 0.52 -3.98
C LYS A 128 10.40 0.25 -2.52
N VAL A 129 9.67 -0.83 -2.26
CA VAL A 129 9.28 -1.24 -0.91
C VAL A 129 9.89 -2.61 -0.63
N LYS A 130 10.64 -2.73 0.46
CA LYS A 130 11.23 -3.98 0.95
C LYS A 130 10.76 -4.27 2.37
N GLN A 131 10.56 -5.53 2.68
CA GLN A 131 10.40 -5.94 4.07
C GLN A 131 11.76 -5.89 4.80
N ALA A 132 11.74 -5.47 6.07
CA ALA A 132 12.91 -5.36 6.93
C ALA A 132 12.67 -6.04 8.29
N MET A 133 11.90 -7.14 8.26
CA MET A 133 11.54 -7.89 9.46
C MET A 133 12.73 -8.64 10.03
N ARG A 134 12.81 -8.67 11.36
CA ARG A 134 13.78 -9.46 12.14
C ARG A 134 13.04 -10.16 13.27
N ARG A 135 13.51 -11.32 13.66
CA ARG A 135 13.05 -11.94 14.90
C ARG A 135 13.67 -11.23 16.09
N ASN A 136 12.94 -11.22 17.20
CA ASN A 136 13.46 -10.59 18.42
C ASN A 136 14.74 -11.30 18.87
N GLY A 137 15.81 -10.51 19.02
CA GLY A 137 17.14 -11.02 19.39
C GLY A 137 18.04 -11.41 18.22
N ASP A 138 17.51 -11.47 16.98
CA ASP A 138 18.32 -11.80 15.80
C ASP A 138 18.88 -10.53 15.15
N VAL A 139 20.13 -10.62 14.68
CA VAL A 139 20.75 -9.55 13.87
C VAL A 139 20.35 -9.70 12.41
N ASP A 140 20.18 -10.95 11.94
CA ASP A 140 19.85 -11.25 10.56
C ASP A 140 18.37 -10.98 10.23
N PRO A 141 18.07 -10.47 9.02
CA PRO A 141 16.70 -10.29 8.57
C PRO A 141 16.00 -11.65 8.34
N ILE A 142 14.67 -11.64 8.44
CA ILE A 142 13.85 -12.79 7.99
C ILE A 142 13.98 -12.87 6.47
N SER A 143 14.63 -13.92 5.96
CA SER A 143 14.85 -14.11 4.51
C SER A 143 13.54 -14.24 3.73
N ASP A 144 12.60 -15.01 4.27
CA ASP A 144 11.34 -15.37 3.63
C ASP A 144 10.17 -15.07 4.56
N LEU A 145 9.53 -13.92 4.33
CA LEU A 145 8.38 -13.45 5.11
C LEU A 145 7.09 -14.03 4.51
N GLU A 146 6.37 -14.82 5.30
CA GLU A 146 5.10 -15.42 4.91
C GLU A 146 3.91 -14.53 5.30
N GLY A 147 2.77 -14.68 4.61
CA GLY A 147 1.51 -14.07 4.99
C GLY A 147 1.26 -12.68 4.44
N ILE A 148 2.20 -12.06 3.74
CA ILE A 148 1.96 -10.85 2.95
C ILE A 148 1.65 -11.29 1.51
N LYS A 149 0.47 -10.91 1.00
CA LYS A 149 -0.03 -11.32 -0.32
C LYS A 149 0.18 -10.28 -1.39
N ASP A 150 -0.11 -9.02 -1.05
CA ASP A 150 0.03 -7.91 -1.98
C ASP A 150 0.67 -6.73 -1.26
N VAL A 151 1.48 -5.99 -2.00
CA VAL A 151 2.03 -4.70 -1.58
C VAL A 151 1.74 -3.69 -2.66
N GLY A 152 1.24 -2.52 -2.27
CA GLY A 152 0.85 -1.48 -3.18
C GLY A 152 1.22 -0.09 -2.68
N LEU A 153 0.93 0.86 -3.54
CA LEU A 153 1.04 2.29 -3.26
C LEU A 153 -0.28 2.96 -3.63
N ARG A 154 -0.78 3.79 -2.74
CA ARG A 154 -1.93 4.64 -2.98
C ARG A 154 -1.54 6.09 -2.75
N ILE A 155 -1.85 6.95 -3.71
CA ILE A 155 -1.62 8.39 -3.63
C ILE A 155 -2.97 9.08 -3.77
N GLU A 156 -3.32 9.89 -2.80
CA GLU A 156 -4.57 10.63 -2.74
C GLU A 156 -4.28 12.13 -2.79
N LYS A 157 -5.05 12.87 -3.57
CA LYS A 157 -4.98 14.33 -3.55
C LYS A 157 -5.50 14.82 -2.20
N THR A 158 -4.76 15.71 -1.55
CA THR A 158 -5.28 16.36 -0.33
C THR A 158 -6.42 17.28 -0.74
N ASN A 159 -7.54 17.21 -0.02
CA ASN A 159 -8.58 18.21 -0.18
C ASN A 159 -8.05 19.51 0.42
N GLU A 160 -7.97 20.55 -0.39
CA GLU A 160 -7.84 21.91 0.14
C GLU A 160 -9.08 22.18 1.00
N LEU A 161 -8.85 22.50 2.28
CA LEU A 161 -9.90 22.99 3.18
C LEU A 161 -10.30 24.40 2.81
#